data_c37a2bbc196d59671e1de75d02e2fee9
#
_entry.id   c37a2bbc196d59671e1de75d02e2fee9
#
_cell.length_a   1.000
_cell.length_b   1.000
_cell.length_c   1.000
_cell.angle_alpha   90.00
_cell.angle_beta   90.00
_cell.angle_gamma   90.00
#
_symmetry.space_group_name_H-M   'P 1'
#
loop_
_entity.id
_entity.type
_entity.pdbx_description
1 polymer ?
#
loop_
_entity_poly.entity_id
_entity_poly.type
_entity_poly.pdbx_seq_one_letter_code
_entity_poly.pdbx_strand_id
1 'polypeptide(L)'
;MKTDIKLAGVGGQGILSIATVIGEAATAAGLSLKQAEVHGMSQRGGDVQSDLRLSTGPISSDLIPLGGADMILSMEPMEALRYLPYLGPEGIVVTSSKPFVNIPDYPDEAALVEELDALPGLMRMDINEVALRIQAPRSANIDRKSVV
;
A
#
# COMPACT_ATOMS: atom_id res chain seq x y z
N MET A 1 -13.62 -0.45 -17.61
CA MET A 1 -12.36 -0.44 -16.85
C MET A 1 -12.65 -0.90 -15.43
N LYS A 2 -11.81 -1.74 -14.88
CA LYS A 2 -11.85 -2.16 -13.49
C LYS A 2 -10.41 -2.20 -12.98
N THR A 3 -10.15 -1.70 -11.78
CA THR A 3 -8.82 -1.73 -11.16
C THR A 3 -8.99 -2.00 -9.68
N ASP A 4 -8.34 -3.05 -9.21
CA ASP A 4 -8.33 -3.49 -7.83
C ASP A 4 -6.94 -3.26 -7.22
N ILE A 5 -6.87 -2.40 -6.20
CA ILE A 5 -5.62 -1.98 -5.54
C ILE A 5 -5.64 -2.47 -4.10
N LYS A 6 -4.65 -3.29 -3.74
CA LYS A 6 -4.38 -3.67 -2.36
C LYS A 6 -3.41 -2.68 -1.75
N LEU A 7 -3.88 -1.87 -0.81
CA LEU A 7 -3.04 -0.96 -0.03
C LEU A 7 -2.54 -1.68 1.21
N ALA A 8 -1.25 -1.55 1.52
CA ALA A 8 -0.63 -2.20 2.66
C ALA A 8 0.43 -1.32 3.32
N GLY A 9 0.63 -1.52 4.60
CA GLY A 9 1.66 -0.84 5.38
C GLY A 9 1.50 -1.05 6.86
N VAL A 10 2.19 -0.24 7.63
CA VAL A 10 2.20 -0.27 9.09
C VAL A 10 1.38 0.89 9.65
N GLY A 11 0.73 0.68 10.78
CA GLY A 11 -0.05 1.71 11.47
C GLY A 11 0.77 2.98 11.70
N GLY A 12 0.23 4.12 11.26
CA GLY A 12 0.89 5.42 11.27
C GLY A 12 1.56 5.83 9.94
N GLN A 13 1.62 4.96 8.93
CA GLN A 13 2.20 5.30 7.62
C GLN A 13 1.22 6.00 6.65
N GLY A 14 -0.06 6.12 7.02
CA GLY A 14 -1.05 6.86 6.25
C GLY A 14 -1.70 6.16 5.08
N ILE A 15 -1.79 4.88 5.18
CA ILE A 15 -2.48 4.04 4.19
C ILE A 15 -3.89 4.57 3.91
N LEU A 16 -4.61 4.98 4.95
CA LEU A 16 -5.96 5.51 4.82
C LEU A 16 -6.01 6.86 4.09
N SER A 17 -5.00 7.71 4.30
CA SER A 17 -4.90 8.97 3.57
C SER A 17 -4.66 8.73 2.08
N ILE A 18 -3.84 7.76 1.73
CA ILE A 18 -3.61 7.34 0.34
C ILE A 18 -4.93 6.84 -0.27
N ALA A 19 -5.65 5.97 0.43
CA ALA A 19 -6.95 5.46 -0.01
C ALA A 19 -7.95 6.61 -0.25
N THR A 20 -8.00 7.58 0.66
CA THR A 20 -8.87 8.77 0.52
C THR A 20 -8.53 9.58 -0.73
N VAL A 21 -7.24 9.90 -0.95
CA VAL A 21 -6.80 10.68 -2.12
C VAL A 21 -7.13 9.96 -3.43
N ILE A 22 -6.85 8.65 -3.52
CA ILE A 22 -7.19 7.87 -4.71
C ILE A 22 -8.71 7.82 -4.90
N GLY A 23 -9.46 7.62 -3.81
CA GLY A 23 -10.92 7.55 -3.85
C GLY A 23 -11.57 8.86 -4.31
N GLU A 24 -11.09 10.01 -3.82
CA GLU A 24 -11.54 11.32 -4.26
C GLU A 24 -11.25 11.56 -5.75
N ALA A 25 -10.02 11.22 -6.18
CA ALA A 25 -9.64 11.34 -7.58
C ALA A 25 -10.50 10.44 -8.50
N ALA A 26 -10.74 9.20 -8.08
CA ALA A 26 -11.58 8.26 -8.82
C ALA A 26 -13.03 8.76 -8.93
N THR A 27 -13.58 9.26 -7.83
CA THR A 27 -14.93 9.83 -7.80
C THR A 27 -15.03 11.06 -8.70
N ALA A 28 -14.04 11.96 -8.66
CA ALA A 28 -13.97 13.12 -9.55
C ALA A 28 -13.87 12.71 -11.03
N ALA A 29 -13.27 11.57 -11.34
CA ALA A 29 -13.21 10.99 -12.67
C ALA A 29 -14.48 10.21 -13.07
N GLY A 30 -15.52 10.18 -12.23
CA GLY A 30 -16.78 9.50 -12.50
C GLY A 30 -16.73 7.99 -12.37
N LEU A 31 -15.73 7.45 -11.65
CA LEU A 31 -15.62 6.02 -11.39
C LEU A 31 -16.44 5.62 -10.14
N SER A 32 -16.98 4.40 -10.19
CA SER A 32 -17.50 3.72 -9.01
C SER A 32 -16.33 3.30 -8.11
N LEU A 33 -16.50 3.49 -6.81
CA LEU A 33 -15.51 3.14 -5.80
C LEU A 33 -16.15 2.24 -4.73
N LYS A 34 -15.42 1.19 -4.33
CA LYS A 34 -15.64 0.49 -3.05
C LYS A 34 -14.33 0.37 -2.31
N GLN A 35 -14.41 0.50 -1.00
CA GLN A 35 -13.28 0.40 -0.08
C GLN A 35 -13.64 -0.48 1.12
N ALA A 36 -12.72 -1.36 1.47
CA ALA A 36 -12.75 -2.12 2.72
C ALA A 36 -11.43 -1.94 3.45
N GLU A 37 -11.49 -1.71 4.75
CA GLU A 37 -10.32 -1.49 5.59
C GLU A 37 -10.23 -2.55 6.68
N VAL A 38 -9.03 -3.03 6.95
CA VAL A 38 -8.74 -3.88 8.09
C VAL A 38 -7.61 -3.26 8.89
N HIS A 39 -7.90 -3.01 10.14
CA HIS A 39 -6.91 -2.55 11.12
C HIS A 39 -6.63 -3.68 12.09
N GLY A 40 -5.35 -3.96 12.35
CA GLY A 40 -4.95 -4.80 13.45
C GLY A 40 -5.40 -4.19 14.80
N MET A 41 -5.50 -5.01 15.84
CA MET A 41 -5.85 -4.55 17.19
C MET A 41 -4.84 -3.55 17.77
N SER A 42 -3.64 -3.49 17.22
CA SER A 42 -2.59 -2.52 17.54
C SER A 42 -2.68 -1.35 16.56
N GLN A 43 -3.24 -0.24 16.99
CA GLN A 43 -3.36 0.98 16.17
C GLN A 43 -2.01 1.63 15.82
N ARG A 44 -0.93 1.20 16.45
CA ARG A 44 0.44 1.68 16.19
C ARG A 44 1.37 0.49 15.99
N GLY A 45 2.10 0.48 14.86
CA GLY A 45 3.07 -0.57 14.55
C GLY A 45 2.47 -1.90 14.09
N GLY A 46 1.14 -2.03 14.05
CA GLY A 46 0.47 -3.20 13.49
C GLY A 46 0.24 -3.08 11.99
N ASP A 47 0.01 -4.21 11.35
CA ASP A 47 -0.40 -4.33 9.96
C ASP A 47 -1.71 -3.56 9.68
N VAL A 48 -1.70 -2.78 8.62
CA VAL A 48 -2.86 -2.04 8.11
C VAL A 48 -3.01 -2.33 6.62
N GLN A 49 -4.19 -2.73 6.23
CA GLN A 49 -4.52 -2.98 4.83
C GLN A 49 -5.84 -2.32 4.44
N SER A 50 -5.95 -1.98 3.17
CA SER A 50 -7.20 -1.51 2.57
C SER A 50 -7.35 -2.08 1.17
N ASP A 51 -8.53 -2.59 0.87
CA ASP A 51 -8.93 -2.95 -0.49
C ASP A 51 -9.59 -1.73 -1.13
N LEU A 52 -9.10 -1.34 -2.28
CA LEU A 52 -9.64 -0.22 -3.05
C LEU A 52 -10.01 -0.72 -4.45
N ARG A 53 -11.30 -0.70 -4.76
CA ARG A 53 -11.84 -1.21 -6.02
C ARG A 53 -12.46 -0.06 -6.82
N LEU A 54 -11.95 0.14 -8.03
CA LEU A 54 -12.35 1.20 -8.94
C LEU A 54 -12.97 0.59 -10.20
N SER A 55 -14.06 1.15 -10.71
CA SER A 55 -14.69 0.63 -11.93
C SER A 55 -15.51 1.69 -12.65
N THR A 56 -15.64 1.56 -13.96
CA THR A 56 -16.62 2.30 -14.77
C THR A 56 -18.04 1.77 -14.63
N GLY A 57 -18.22 0.62 -14.02
CA GLY A 57 -19.51 -0.04 -13.77
C GLY A 57 -19.72 -0.36 -12.29
N PRO A 58 -20.83 -1.03 -11.94
CA PRO A 58 -21.12 -1.40 -10.56
C PRO A 58 -20.10 -2.42 -10.02
N ILE A 59 -19.77 -2.30 -8.73
CA ILE A 59 -18.88 -3.21 -8.02
C ILE A 59 -19.72 -4.01 -7.02
N SER A 60 -19.74 -5.32 -7.12
CA SER A 60 -20.57 -6.20 -6.30
C SER A 60 -20.03 -6.40 -4.88
N SER A 61 -18.70 -6.49 -4.72
CA SER A 61 -18.02 -6.71 -3.44
C SER A 61 -16.97 -5.64 -3.20
N ASP A 62 -16.76 -5.28 -1.95
CA ASP A 62 -15.69 -4.38 -1.50
C ASP A 62 -14.37 -5.11 -1.22
N LEU A 63 -14.39 -6.44 -1.13
CA LEU A 63 -13.19 -7.25 -0.91
C LEU A 63 -12.56 -7.70 -2.24
N ILE A 64 -11.23 -7.63 -2.29
CA ILE A 64 -10.42 -8.18 -3.39
C ILE A 64 -10.15 -9.65 -3.08
N PRO A 65 -10.49 -10.60 -3.97
CA PRO A 65 -10.18 -12.01 -3.77
C PRO A 65 -8.68 -12.27 -3.97
N LEU A 66 -8.19 -13.42 -3.48
CA LEU A 66 -6.84 -13.89 -3.77
C LEU A 66 -6.62 -13.95 -5.30
N GLY A 67 -5.46 -13.48 -5.73
CA GLY A 67 -5.10 -13.40 -7.16
C GLY A 67 -5.89 -12.36 -7.95
N GLY A 68 -6.65 -11.47 -7.28
CA GLY A 68 -7.53 -10.50 -7.93
C GLY A 68 -7.03 -9.05 -7.95
N ALA A 69 -5.92 -8.75 -7.30
CA ALA A 69 -5.39 -7.39 -7.29
C ALA A 69 -4.57 -7.08 -8.55
N ASP A 70 -4.87 -5.97 -9.19
CA ASP A 70 -4.07 -5.43 -10.30
C ASP A 70 -2.81 -4.72 -9.79
N MET A 71 -2.84 -4.25 -8.54
CA MET A 71 -1.72 -3.58 -7.91
C MET A 71 -1.69 -3.85 -6.40
N ILE A 72 -0.47 -4.06 -5.88
CA ILE A 72 -0.18 -3.91 -4.46
C ILE A 72 0.58 -2.59 -4.30
N LEU A 73 0.03 -1.66 -3.54
CA LEU A 73 0.68 -0.40 -3.19
C LEU A 73 1.00 -0.42 -1.70
N SER A 74 2.28 -0.56 -1.36
CA SER A 74 2.72 -0.69 0.02
C SER A 74 3.68 0.42 0.45
N MET A 75 3.46 0.93 1.64
CA MET A 75 4.38 1.89 2.26
C MET A 75 5.56 1.21 2.96
N GLU A 76 5.54 -0.13 3.03
CA GLU A 76 6.51 -0.93 3.76
C GLU A 76 6.83 -2.22 2.98
N PRO A 77 8.13 -2.52 2.73
CA PRO A 77 8.54 -3.64 1.88
C PRO A 77 8.06 -5.02 2.34
N MET A 78 8.13 -5.32 3.64
CA MET A 78 7.67 -6.59 4.20
C MET A 78 6.16 -6.76 4.03
N GLU A 79 5.39 -5.67 4.18
CA GLU A 79 3.95 -5.70 3.99
C GLU A 79 3.59 -5.91 2.51
N ALA A 80 4.43 -5.44 1.56
CA ALA A 80 4.24 -5.79 0.15
C ALA A 80 4.32 -7.30 -0.08
N LEU A 81 5.32 -7.97 0.50
CA LEU A 81 5.46 -9.42 0.39
C LEU A 81 4.33 -10.18 1.08
N ARG A 82 3.85 -9.71 2.22
CA ARG A 82 2.74 -10.31 2.98
C ARG A 82 1.48 -10.45 2.13
N TYR A 83 1.20 -9.50 1.26
CA TYR A 83 -0.03 -9.47 0.45
C TYR A 83 0.13 -10.01 -0.97
N LEU A 84 1.28 -10.58 -1.34
CA LEU A 84 1.50 -11.21 -2.64
C LEU A 84 0.44 -12.24 -3.05
N PRO A 85 -0.15 -13.04 -2.16
CA PRO A 85 -1.23 -13.95 -2.54
C PRO A 85 -2.45 -13.28 -3.16
N TYR A 86 -2.62 -11.96 -2.96
CA TYR A 86 -3.69 -11.20 -3.60
C TYR A 86 -3.34 -10.70 -5.00
N LEU A 87 -2.04 -10.66 -5.37
CA LEU A 87 -1.60 -10.14 -6.66
C LEU A 87 -2.06 -11.03 -7.81
N GLY A 88 -2.66 -10.42 -8.82
CA GLY A 88 -3.03 -11.11 -10.06
C GLY A 88 -1.81 -11.41 -10.93
N PRO A 89 -1.96 -12.26 -11.94
CA PRO A 89 -0.84 -12.71 -12.80
C PRO A 89 -0.16 -11.56 -13.56
N GLU A 90 -0.91 -10.53 -13.91
CA GLU A 90 -0.40 -9.31 -14.58
C GLU A 90 -0.26 -8.13 -13.61
N GLY A 91 -0.41 -8.38 -12.31
CA GLY A 91 -0.38 -7.36 -11.29
C GLY A 91 1.03 -6.81 -11.06
N ILE A 92 1.09 -5.57 -10.57
CA ILE A 92 2.33 -4.88 -10.24
C ILE A 92 2.43 -4.62 -8.74
N VAL A 93 3.68 -4.55 -8.25
CA VAL A 93 3.97 -4.18 -6.87
C VAL A 93 4.69 -2.83 -6.84
N VAL A 94 4.12 -1.88 -6.11
CA VAL A 94 4.74 -0.59 -5.84
C VAL A 94 5.00 -0.51 -4.34
N THR A 95 6.26 -0.32 -3.93
CA THR A 95 6.62 -0.30 -2.52
C THR A 95 7.73 0.69 -2.19
N SER A 96 7.86 1.01 -0.90
CA SER A 96 9.00 1.79 -0.40
C SER A 96 10.30 1.01 -0.59
N SER A 97 11.38 1.72 -0.92
CA SER A 97 12.73 1.14 -0.94
C SER A 97 13.34 1.01 0.46
N LYS A 98 12.74 1.67 1.46
CA LYS A 98 13.24 1.67 2.84
C LYS A 98 12.27 0.94 3.78
N PRO A 99 12.77 -0.03 4.55
CA PRO A 99 11.97 -0.72 5.55
C PRO A 99 11.61 0.21 6.72
N PHE A 100 10.50 -0.08 7.35
CA PHE A 100 10.08 0.51 8.62
C PHE A 100 10.17 -0.58 9.70
N VAL A 101 11.34 -0.69 10.32
CA VAL A 101 11.60 -1.69 11.36
C VAL A 101 10.79 -1.36 12.61
N ASN A 102 9.67 -2.03 12.78
CA ASN A 102 8.68 -1.83 13.86
C ASN A 102 8.58 -2.99 14.83
N ILE A 103 9.25 -4.10 14.54
CA ILE A 103 9.25 -5.31 15.36
C ILE A 103 10.68 -5.80 15.58
N PRO A 104 10.97 -6.48 16.73
CA PRO A 104 12.30 -7.00 17.03
C PRO A 104 12.78 -8.07 16.03
N ASP A 105 11.86 -8.89 15.54
CA ASP A 105 12.13 -10.01 14.62
C ASP A 105 11.92 -9.58 13.14
N TYR A 106 12.27 -8.35 12.81
CA TYR A 106 12.19 -7.87 11.43
C TYR A 106 13.15 -8.69 10.56
N PRO A 107 12.72 -9.14 9.35
CA PRO A 107 13.58 -9.90 8.45
C PRO A 107 14.88 -9.17 8.08
N ASP A 108 15.91 -9.93 7.73
CA ASP A 108 17.13 -9.36 7.19
C ASP A 108 16.83 -8.52 5.94
N GLU A 109 17.34 -7.29 5.92
CA GLU A 109 17.04 -6.33 4.84
C GLU A 109 17.53 -6.84 3.47
N ALA A 110 18.68 -7.52 3.42
CA ALA A 110 19.22 -8.05 2.18
C ALA A 110 18.34 -9.17 1.62
N ALA A 111 17.88 -10.08 2.47
CA ALA A 111 16.95 -11.14 2.07
C ALA A 111 15.61 -10.57 1.60
N LEU A 112 15.10 -9.55 2.27
CA LEU A 112 13.86 -8.87 1.89
C LEU A 112 13.97 -8.20 0.52
N VAL A 113 15.09 -7.56 0.24
CA VAL A 113 15.38 -6.93 -1.05
C VAL A 113 15.49 -7.98 -2.16
N GLU A 114 16.16 -9.11 -1.91
CA GLU A 114 16.29 -10.21 -2.86
C GLU A 114 14.93 -10.80 -3.25
N GLU A 115 14.07 -11.04 -2.29
CA GLU A 115 12.70 -11.54 -2.52
C GLU A 115 11.87 -10.54 -3.34
N LEU A 116 11.98 -9.24 -3.03
CA LEU A 116 11.28 -8.21 -3.78
C LEU A 116 11.81 -8.11 -5.22
N ASP A 117 13.12 -8.12 -5.41
CA ASP A 117 13.73 -7.97 -6.74
C ASP A 117 13.45 -9.17 -7.66
N ALA A 118 13.04 -10.30 -7.12
CA ALA A 118 12.59 -11.46 -7.88
C ALA A 118 11.16 -11.28 -8.45
N LEU A 119 10.41 -10.26 -8.01
CA LEU A 119 9.03 -10.05 -8.45
C LEU A 119 8.97 -9.39 -9.84
N PRO A 120 8.20 -9.93 -10.78
CA PRO A 120 7.92 -9.24 -12.03
C PRO A 120 7.05 -7.99 -11.75
N GLY A 121 7.34 -6.89 -12.45
CA GLY A 121 6.54 -5.66 -12.32
C GLY A 121 6.76 -4.91 -11.01
N LEU A 122 7.88 -5.14 -10.33
CA LEU A 122 8.23 -4.39 -9.12
C LEU A 122 8.64 -2.95 -9.44
N MET A 123 8.10 -2.00 -8.69
CA MET A 123 8.54 -0.61 -8.64
C MET A 123 8.86 -0.23 -7.19
N ARG A 124 10.13 0.05 -6.90
CA ARG A 124 10.55 0.58 -5.60
C ARG A 124 10.87 2.06 -5.68
N MET A 125 10.45 2.83 -4.68
CA MET A 125 10.77 4.25 -4.61
C MET A 125 11.14 4.67 -3.18
N ASP A 126 12.11 5.57 -3.06
CA ASP A 126 12.37 6.25 -1.80
C ASP A 126 11.32 7.35 -1.61
N ILE A 127 10.29 7.02 -0.83
CA ILE A 127 9.15 7.92 -0.59
C ILE A 127 9.62 9.22 0.08
N ASN A 128 10.62 9.16 0.96
CA ASN A 128 11.16 10.35 1.61
C ASN A 128 11.89 11.25 0.60
N GLU A 129 12.67 10.66 -0.31
CA GLU A 129 13.33 11.42 -1.38
C GLU A 129 12.31 12.08 -2.31
N VAL A 130 11.29 11.35 -2.73
CA VAL A 130 10.22 11.89 -3.57
C VAL A 130 9.54 13.08 -2.88
N ALA A 131 9.21 12.95 -1.60
CA ALA A 131 8.57 14.04 -0.84
C ALA A 131 9.45 15.27 -0.70
N LEU A 132 10.76 15.09 -0.52
CA LEU A 132 11.71 16.21 -0.51
C LEU A 132 11.76 16.90 -1.87
N ARG A 133 11.79 16.14 -2.95
CA ARG A 133 11.85 16.69 -4.33
C ARG A 133 10.62 17.50 -4.71
N ILE A 134 9.44 17.11 -4.26
CA ILE A 134 8.19 17.86 -4.49
C ILE A 134 7.94 18.94 -3.42
N GLN A 135 8.91 19.22 -2.55
CA GLN A 135 8.85 20.20 -1.47
C GLN A 135 7.68 19.98 -0.48
N ALA A 136 7.26 18.73 -0.34
CA ALA A 136 6.19 18.33 0.56
C ALA A 136 6.67 17.28 1.60
N PRO A 137 7.68 17.59 2.44
CA PRO A 137 8.29 16.63 3.35
C PRO A 137 7.31 16.05 4.39
N ARG A 138 6.21 16.75 4.66
CA ARG A 138 5.16 16.27 5.57
C ARG A 138 4.20 15.29 4.91
N SER A 139 4.14 15.23 3.60
CA SER A 139 3.30 14.26 2.88
C SER A 139 3.98 12.90 2.68
N ALA A 140 5.29 12.79 2.92
CA ALA A 140 6.01 11.52 2.92
C ALA A 140 5.84 10.76 4.22
N ASN A 141 5.54 11.49 5.27
CA ASN A 141 5.39 10.96 6.60
C ASN A 141 4.09 11.48 7.16
N ILE A 142 3.23 10.62 7.42
CA ILE A 142 2.37 10.81 8.54
C ILE A 142 3.28 10.71 9.75
N ASP A 143 3.74 11.88 10.09
CA ASP A 143 4.44 12.31 11.29
C ASP A 143 5.02 11.20 12.17
N ARG A 144 6.27 10.79 11.88
CA ARG A 144 7.09 10.01 12.83
C ARG A 144 7.29 10.72 14.17
N LYS A 145 6.94 12.02 14.29
CA LYS A 145 7.12 12.82 15.51
C LYS A 145 5.91 12.81 16.44
N SER A 146 4.77 12.28 16.01
CA SER A 146 3.62 12.13 16.91
C SER A 146 3.65 10.82 17.72
N VAL A 147 4.76 10.10 17.71
CA VAL A 147 5.02 8.87 18.47
C VAL A 147 6.00 9.15 19.62
N VAL A 148 5.71 10.19 20.38
CA VAL A 148 6.30 10.38 21.72
C VAL A 148 5.19 10.50 22.73
#